data_73e64c674f1e9f64ddd3720531ae1c67
#
_entry.id   73e64c674f1e9f64ddd3720531ae1c67
#
_cell.length_a   1.000
_cell.length_b   1.000
_cell.length_c   1.000
_cell.angle_alpha   90.00
_cell.angle_beta   90.00
_cell.angle_gamma   90.00
#
_symmetry.space_group_name_H-M   'P 1'
#
loop_
_entity.id
_entity.type
_entity.pdbx_description
1 polymer ?
#
loop_
_entity_poly.entity_id
_entity_poly.type
_entity_poly.pdbx_seq_one_letter_code
_entity_poly.pdbx_strand_id
1 'polypeptide(L)'
;MLKNHQLVITFLGTGTSQGIPIIGSNHPVCLSDNIKDKRLRSSISISHNDIDILIDCGPDFRQQAIRAKLKKIDAVLFTHEHSDHTAGLDDLRPFFFRQGDIPIYAEKRVIEALKIRFNYIFKKENKYPGVLNFDVNNIYNQPFLVSKIEII
;
A
#
# COMPACT_ATOMS: atom_id res chain seq x y z
N MET A 1 8.48 -8.43 29.74
CA MET A 1 7.96 -7.23 29.02
C MET A 1 6.53 -7.53 28.60
N LEU A 2 5.56 -6.74 29.07
CA LEU A 2 4.17 -6.82 28.62
C LEU A 2 4.16 -6.52 27.12
N LYS A 3 3.72 -7.45 26.27
CA LYS A 3 3.50 -7.19 24.84
C LYS A 3 2.43 -6.12 24.74
N ASN A 4 2.77 -5.00 24.11
CA ASN A 4 1.83 -3.92 23.89
C ASN A 4 0.81 -4.39 22.83
N HIS A 5 -0.37 -4.83 23.25
CA HIS A 5 -1.45 -5.31 22.39
C HIS A 5 -2.22 -4.16 21.71
N GLN A 6 -1.58 -3.02 21.57
CA GLN A 6 -2.19 -1.84 20.96
C GLN A 6 -2.35 -2.03 19.45
N LEU A 7 -3.56 -1.81 18.94
CA LEU A 7 -3.82 -1.61 17.52
C LEU A 7 -3.59 -0.14 17.17
N VAL A 8 -2.69 0.12 16.24
CA VAL A 8 -2.40 1.47 15.75
C VAL A 8 -2.81 1.58 14.29
N ILE A 9 -3.68 2.53 13.99
CA ILE A 9 -4.11 2.85 12.62
C ILE A 9 -3.52 4.22 12.26
N THR A 10 -2.71 4.25 11.20
CA THR A 10 -2.09 5.48 10.68
C THR A 10 -2.67 5.81 9.31
N PHE A 11 -3.36 6.94 9.19
CA PHE A 11 -3.81 7.46 7.90
C PHE A 11 -2.62 8.04 7.13
N LEU A 12 -2.18 7.35 6.10
CA LEU A 12 -1.08 7.77 5.24
C LEU A 12 -1.53 8.80 4.20
N GLY A 13 -2.78 8.73 3.78
CA GLY A 13 -3.42 9.68 2.90
C GLY A 13 -4.93 9.64 3.05
N THR A 14 -5.56 10.80 2.88
CA THR A 14 -7.01 11.01 3.03
C THR A 14 -7.59 11.85 1.90
N GLY A 15 -6.84 12.01 0.81
CA GLY A 15 -7.29 12.66 -0.41
C GLY A 15 -8.09 11.70 -1.29
N THR A 16 -8.73 12.28 -2.29
CA THR A 16 -9.41 11.54 -3.36
C THR A 16 -8.38 10.94 -4.34
N SER A 17 -8.87 10.33 -5.43
CA SER A 17 -8.03 9.78 -6.51
C SER A 17 -7.04 10.79 -7.11
N GLN A 18 -7.31 12.09 -7.02
CA GLN A 18 -6.42 13.15 -7.52
C GLN A 18 -5.52 13.74 -6.42
N GLY A 19 -5.77 13.46 -5.17
CA GLY A 19 -5.14 14.13 -4.04
C GLY A 19 -5.58 15.60 -3.91
N ILE A 20 -5.05 16.32 -2.92
CA ILE A 20 -5.20 17.77 -2.77
C ILE A 20 -3.81 18.37 -2.52
N PRO A 21 -3.42 19.41 -3.26
CA PRO A 21 -4.13 20.13 -4.33
C PRO A 21 -4.28 19.32 -5.61
N ILE A 22 -5.37 19.58 -6.33
CA ILE A 22 -5.59 19.03 -7.67
C ILE A 22 -4.77 19.85 -8.67
N ILE A 23 -4.09 19.15 -9.58
CA ILE A 23 -3.24 19.78 -10.60
C ILE A 23 -4.03 20.79 -11.43
N GLY A 24 -3.55 22.04 -11.50
CA GLY A 24 -4.15 23.11 -12.28
C GLY A 24 -5.45 23.69 -11.68
N SER A 25 -5.86 23.30 -10.48
CA SER A 25 -7.07 23.82 -9.84
C SER A 25 -6.82 25.18 -9.19
N ASN A 26 -7.71 26.14 -9.45
CA ASN A 26 -7.76 27.44 -8.79
C ASN A 26 -8.69 27.46 -7.56
N HIS A 27 -9.16 26.29 -7.10
CA HIS A 27 -10.01 26.22 -5.92
C HIS A 27 -9.24 26.69 -4.68
N PRO A 28 -9.84 27.51 -3.79
CA PRO A 28 -9.13 28.08 -2.62
C PRO A 28 -8.39 27.04 -1.77
N VAL A 29 -8.96 25.86 -1.56
CA VAL A 29 -8.30 24.77 -0.83
C VAL A 29 -7.04 24.25 -1.55
N CYS A 30 -7.02 24.26 -2.89
CA CYS A 30 -5.85 23.83 -3.66
C CYS A 30 -4.74 24.89 -3.64
N LEU A 31 -5.09 26.16 -3.48
CA LEU A 31 -4.17 27.30 -3.39
C LEU A 31 -3.72 27.57 -1.94
N SER A 32 -4.35 26.93 -0.96
CA SER A 32 -4.08 27.12 0.46
C SER A 32 -2.64 26.70 0.83
N ASP A 33 -1.97 27.48 1.67
CA ASP A 33 -0.68 27.13 2.27
C ASP A 33 -0.83 26.28 3.54
N ASN A 34 -2.06 26.06 4.00
CA ASN A 34 -2.32 25.23 5.18
C ASN A 34 -1.98 23.77 4.89
N ILE A 35 -1.08 23.19 5.70
CA ILE A 35 -0.67 21.78 5.56
C ILE A 35 -1.84 20.80 5.67
N LYS A 36 -2.92 21.17 6.38
CA LYS A 36 -4.11 20.33 6.51
C LYS A 36 -4.90 20.21 5.21
N ASP A 37 -4.68 21.12 4.26
CA ASP A 37 -5.28 21.10 2.93
C ASP A 37 -4.43 20.31 1.91
N LYS A 38 -3.25 19.83 2.32
CA LYS A 38 -2.38 18.98 1.49
C LYS A 38 -2.65 17.52 1.83
N ARG A 39 -3.44 16.84 0.98
CA ARG A 39 -3.89 15.47 1.24
C ARG A 39 -3.42 14.53 0.13
N LEU A 40 -2.54 13.61 0.50
CA LEU A 40 -2.13 12.52 -0.37
C LEU A 40 -3.30 11.55 -0.59
N ARG A 41 -3.25 10.77 -1.66
CA ARG A 41 -4.25 9.75 -2.02
C ARG A 41 -4.42 8.72 -0.91
N SER A 42 -5.60 8.11 -0.85
CA SER A 42 -5.98 7.21 0.24
C SER A 42 -5.00 6.05 0.42
N SER A 43 -4.52 5.88 1.64
CA SER A 43 -3.77 4.72 2.09
C SER A 43 -3.74 4.69 3.62
N ILE A 44 -3.68 3.51 4.21
CA ILE A 44 -3.66 3.28 5.65
C ILE A 44 -2.56 2.28 5.99
N SER A 45 -1.86 2.51 7.10
CA SER A 45 -1.00 1.51 7.74
C SER A 45 -1.63 1.07 9.06
N ILE A 46 -1.66 -0.23 9.29
CA ILE A 46 -2.17 -0.86 10.51
C ILE A 46 -1.02 -1.61 11.15
N SER A 47 -0.73 -1.29 12.42
CA SER A 47 0.31 -1.98 13.20
C SER A 47 -0.32 -2.64 14.42
N HIS A 48 -0.08 -3.94 14.60
CA HIS A 48 -0.52 -4.71 15.77
C HIS A 48 0.45 -5.88 16.03
N ASN A 49 0.89 -6.03 17.28
CA ASN A 49 1.77 -7.13 17.69
C ASN A 49 3.00 -7.35 16.78
N ASP A 50 3.69 -6.28 16.43
CA ASP A 50 4.85 -6.28 15.54
C ASP A 50 4.54 -6.73 14.08
N ILE A 51 3.27 -6.69 13.67
CA ILE A 51 2.83 -6.93 12.30
C ILE A 51 2.35 -5.59 11.71
N ASP A 52 2.91 -5.20 10.57
CA ASP A 52 2.59 -3.98 9.84
C ASP A 52 1.90 -4.32 8.52
N ILE A 53 0.63 -3.94 8.41
CA ILE A 53 -0.21 -4.16 7.23
C ILE A 53 -0.41 -2.82 6.53
N LEU A 54 -0.15 -2.77 5.23
CA LEU A 54 -0.47 -1.64 4.37
C LEU A 54 -1.78 -1.91 3.63
N ILE A 55 -2.68 -0.92 3.61
CA ILE A 55 -3.89 -0.96 2.78
C ILE A 55 -3.73 0.08 1.67
N ASP A 56 -3.68 -0.40 0.44
CA ASP A 56 -3.42 0.32 -0.79
C ASP A 56 -2.04 1.00 -0.87
N CYS A 57 -1.45 0.94 -2.04
CA CYS A 57 -0.13 1.46 -2.37
C CYS A 57 -0.23 2.31 -3.64
N GLY A 58 -0.77 3.52 -3.51
CA GLY A 58 -0.96 4.47 -4.60
C GLY A 58 0.31 5.21 -5.00
N PRO A 59 0.25 6.14 -5.97
CA PRO A 59 1.42 6.84 -6.49
C PRO A 59 2.11 7.75 -5.46
N ASP A 60 1.45 8.07 -4.36
CA ASP A 60 2.01 8.88 -3.27
C ASP A 60 2.73 8.03 -2.21
N PHE A 61 2.75 6.70 -2.37
CA PHE A 61 3.20 5.78 -1.32
C PHE A 61 4.63 6.07 -0.85
N ARG A 62 5.55 6.37 -1.75
CA ARG A 62 6.93 6.73 -1.36
C ARG A 62 6.95 7.87 -0.34
N GLN A 63 6.22 8.95 -0.60
CA GLN A 63 6.14 10.11 0.29
C GLN A 63 5.44 9.74 1.60
N GLN A 64 4.37 8.96 1.54
CA GLN A 64 3.63 8.45 2.69
C GLN A 64 4.52 7.61 3.60
N ALA A 65 5.25 6.65 3.05
CA ALA A 65 6.14 5.75 3.78
C ALA A 65 7.29 6.50 4.47
N ILE A 66 7.90 7.49 3.79
CA ILE A 66 8.96 8.32 4.37
C ILE A 66 8.42 9.15 5.51
N ARG A 67 7.28 9.83 5.33
CA ARG A 67 6.64 10.65 6.36
C ARG A 67 6.25 9.85 7.60
N ALA A 68 5.67 8.66 7.39
CA ALA A 68 5.28 7.76 8.48
C ALA A 68 6.45 6.94 9.04
N LYS A 69 7.65 7.05 8.45
CA LYS A 69 8.86 6.31 8.86
C LYS A 69 8.66 4.80 8.87
N LEU A 70 7.91 4.26 7.91
CA LEU A 70 7.66 2.82 7.80
C LEU A 70 8.99 2.06 7.67
N LYS A 71 9.17 1.01 8.45
CA LYS A 71 10.41 0.23 8.49
C LYS A 71 10.26 -1.12 7.82
N LYS A 72 9.07 -1.71 7.89
CA LYS A 72 8.71 -2.99 7.29
C LYS A 72 7.26 -2.97 6.81
N ILE A 73 6.88 -3.96 6.02
CA ILE A 73 5.50 -4.20 5.57
C ILE A 73 5.34 -5.71 5.53
N ASP A 74 4.59 -6.27 6.46
CA ASP A 74 4.37 -7.72 6.55
C ASP A 74 3.31 -8.19 5.55
N ALA A 75 2.42 -7.30 5.10
CA ALA A 75 1.46 -7.57 4.03
C ALA A 75 0.94 -6.28 3.39
N VAL A 76 0.52 -6.37 2.12
CA VAL A 76 -0.25 -5.32 1.44
C VAL A 76 -1.61 -5.87 1.05
N LEU A 77 -2.67 -5.18 1.46
CA LEU A 77 -4.04 -5.46 1.05
C LEU A 77 -4.47 -4.43 0.02
N PHE A 78 -4.92 -4.89 -1.15
CA PHE A 78 -5.47 -3.99 -2.17
C PHE A 78 -6.99 -4.05 -2.17
N THR A 79 -7.60 -2.86 -2.05
CA THR A 79 -9.07 -2.72 -2.08
C THR A 79 -9.61 -2.90 -3.49
N HIS A 80 -8.95 -2.32 -4.49
CA HIS A 80 -9.31 -2.44 -5.89
C HIS A 80 -8.14 -2.05 -6.83
N GLU A 81 -8.32 -2.22 -8.13
CA GLU A 81 -7.25 -2.11 -9.13
C GLU A 81 -6.94 -0.72 -9.64
N HIS A 82 -7.65 0.33 -9.23
CA HIS A 82 -7.41 1.68 -9.73
C HIS A 82 -6.01 2.20 -9.43
N SER A 83 -5.54 3.10 -10.29
CA SER A 83 -4.16 3.60 -10.25
C SER A 83 -3.81 4.34 -8.97
N ASP A 84 -4.75 5.09 -8.44
CA ASP A 84 -4.60 5.84 -7.19
C ASP A 84 -4.43 4.94 -5.95
N HIS A 85 -4.77 3.64 -6.07
CA HIS A 85 -4.58 2.64 -5.03
C HIS A 85 -3.42 1.67 -5.29
N THR A 86 -2.89 1.59 -6.52
CA THR A 86 -1.95 0.53 -6.91
C THR A 86 -0.66 1.01 -7.57
N ALA A 87 -0.59 2.26 -8.06
CA ALA A 87 0.53 2.70 -8.90
C ALA A 87 1.86 2.87 -8.15
N GLY A 88 1.88 2.80 -6.83
CA GLY A 88 3.10 2.83 -6.01
C GLY A 88 3.74 1.47 -5.77
N LEU A 89 3.31 0.42 -6.47
CA LEU A 89 3.77 -0.95 -6.24
C LEU A 89 5.30 -1.10 -6.29
N ASP A 90 5.97 -0.39 -7.20
CA ASP A 90 7.44 -0.39 -7.30
C ASP A 90 8.15 0.22 -6.09
N ASP A 91 7.50 1.12 -5.37
CA ASP A 91 8.06 1.74 -4.17
C ASP A 91 8.12 0.78 -2.97
N LEU A 92 7.56 -0.43 -3.11
CA LEU A 92 7.75 -1.53 -2.15
C LEU A 92 9.15 -2.17 -2.26
N ARG A 93 9.91 -1.91 -3.32
CA ARG A 93 11.23 -2.52 -3.57
C ARG A 93 12.23 -2.35 -2.42
N PRO A 94 12.34 -1.20 -1.74
CA PRO A 94 13.23 -1.07 -0.58
C PRO A 94 12.87 -1.98 0.60
N PHE A 95 11.58 -2.32 0.76
CA PHE A 95 11.12 -3.29 1.76
C PHE A 95 11.49 -4.71 1.32
N PHE A 96 11.21 -5.08 0.07
CA PHE A 96 11.60 -6.36 -0.51
C PHE A 96 13.10 -6.66 -0.31
N PHE A 97 13.97 -5.70 -0.59
CA PHE A 97 15.41 -5.89 -0.41
C PHE A 97 15.84 -6.13 1.04
N ARG A 98 15.06 -5.67 2.01
CA ARG A 98 15.38 -5.84 3.43
C ARG A 98 14.75 -7.08 4.05
N GLN A 99 13.60 -7.50 3.56
CA GLN A 99 12.77 -8.51 4.23
C GLN A 99 12.37 -9.71 3.34
N GLY A 100 12.68 -9.68 2.04
CA GLY A 100 12.29 -10.70 1.07
C GLY A 100 10.88 -10.47 0.49
N ASP A 101 10.26 -11.53 0.01
CA ASP A 101 8.97 -11.51 -0.65
C ASP A 101 7.89 -10.86 0.22
N ILE A 102 7.06 -10.01 -0.40
CA ILE A 102 5.99 -9.30 0.30
C ILE A 102 4.66 -9.98 -0.03
N PRO A 103 3.93 -10.48 0.98
CA PRO A 103 2.58 -11.00 0.78
C PRO A 103 1.63 -9.88 0.31
N ILE A 104 0.91 -10.14 -0.77
CA ILE A 104 -0.17 -9.26 -1.24
C ILE A 104 -1.50 -10.02 -1.20
N TYR A 105 -2.54 -9.33 -0.79
CA TYR A 105 -3.89 -9.85 -0.62
C TYR A 105 -4.87 -9.00 -1.40
N ALA A 106 -5.65 -9.58 -2.28
CA ALA A 106 -6.72 -8.90 -3.01
C ALA A 106 -7.71 -9.91 -3.62
N GLU A 107 -8.85 -9.42 -4.05
CA GLU A 107 -9.75 -10.21 -4.88
C GLU A 107 -9.06 -10.63 -6.19
N LYS A 108 -9.45 -11.78 -6.73
CA LYS A 108 -8.87 -12.36 -7.95
C LYS A 108 -8.82 -11.34 -9.11
N ARG A 109 -9.90 -10.57 -9.33
CA ARG A 109 -9.95 -9.56 -10.41
C ARG A 109 -8.87 -8.48 -10.25
N VAL A 110 -8.59 -8.08 -9.01
CA VAL A 110 -7.56 -7.07 -8.69
C VAL A 110 -6.17 -7.66 -8.97
N ILE A 111 -5.91 -8.88 -8.51
CA ILE A 111 -4.64 -9.59 -8.79
C ILE A 111 -4.40 -9.71 -10.31
N GLU A 112 -5.41 -10.07 -11.10
CA GLU A 112 -5.25 -10.18 -12.56
C GLU A 112 -4.96 -8.81 -13.20
N ALA A 113 -5.60 -7.74 -12.75
CA ALA A 113 -5.33 -6.39 -13.21
C ALA A 113 -3.90 -5.93 -12.85
N LEU A 114 -3.41 -6.26 -11.64
CA LEU A 114 -2.03 -6.00 -11.23
C LEU A 114 -1.03 -6.76 -12.10
N LYS A 115 -1.27 -8.04 -12.40
CA LYS A 115 -0.42 -8.87 -13.28
C LYS A 115 -0.31 -8.29 -14.68
N ILE A 116 -1.38 -7.72 -15.21
CA ILE A 116 -1.38 -7.07 -16.53
C ILE A 116 -0.57 -5.78 -16.47
N ARG A 117 -0.87 -4.90 -15.52
CA ARG A 117 -0.24 -3.57 -15.40
C ARG A 117 1.25 -3.65 -15.06
N PHE A 118 1.61 -4.54 -14.15
CA PHE A 118 2.97 -4.73 -13.64
C PHE A 118 3.57 -6.07 -14.10
N ASN A 119 3.31 -6.44 -15.35
CA ASN A 119 3.74 -7.73 -15.93
C ASN A 119 5.20 -8.07 -15.61
N TYR A 120 6.12 -7.10 -15.69
CA TYR A 120 7.54 -7.29 -15.42
C TYR A 120 7.83 -7.74 -13.98
N ILE A 121 6.96 -7.44 -13.01
CA ILE A 121 7.08 -7.90 -11.61
C ILE A 121 6.57 -9.35 -11.48
N PHE A 122 5.43 -9.66 -12.10
CA PHE A 122 4.73 -10.92 -11.91
C PHE A 122 5.17 -12.05 -12.83
N LYS A 123 5.91 -11.76 -13.93
CA LYS A 123 6.43 -12.82 -14.80
C LYS A 123 7.42 -13.70 -14.05
N LYS A 124 7.40 -15.01 -14.34
CA LYS A 124 8.29 -15.99 -13.71
C LYS A 124 9.68 -16.04 -14.34
N GLU A 125 9.77 -15.74 -15.64
CA GLU A 125 10.98 -15.88 -16.43
C GLU A 125 11.52 -14.52 -16.86
N ASN A 126 12.83 -14.46 -17.13
CA ASN A 126 13.51 -13.27 -17.62
C ASN A 126 13.29 -12.01 -16.77
N LYS A 127 13.21 -12.16 -15.43
CA LYS A 127 13.30 -11.04 -14.52
C LYS A 127 14.73 -10.52 -14.51
N TYR A 128 14.91 -9.20 -14.65
CA TYR A 128 16.22 -8.63 -14.39
C TYR A 128 16.51 -8.54 -12.88
N PRO A 129 17.77 -8.50 -12.43
CA PRO A 129 18.11 -8.43 -11.02
C PRO A 129 17.47 -7.21 -10.33
N GLY A 130 16.91 -7.43 -9.13
CA GLY A 130 16.32 -6.37 -8.32
C GLY A 130 14.84 -6.06 -8.59
N VAL A 131 14.17 -6.86 -9.43
CA VAL A 131 12.70 -6.82 -9.53
C VAL A 131 12.09 -7.43 -8.29
N LEU A 132 11.06 -6.78 -7.78
CA LEU A 132 10.21 -7.27 -6.68
C LEU A 132 9.71 -8.69 -6.93
N ASN A 133 9.46 -9.40 -5.84
CA ASN A 133 8.66 -10.60 -5.85
C ASN A 133 7.54 -10.48 -4.80
N PHE A 134 6.37 -11.02 -5.13
CA PHE A 134 5.21 -11.02 -4.26
C PHE A 134 4.73 -12.44 -3.99
N ASP A 135 4.36 -12.71 -2.74
CA ASP A 135 3.53 -13.84 -2.39
C ASP A 135 2.05 -13.45 -2.59
N VAL A 136 1.41 -14.03 -3.60
CA VAL A 136 0.08 -13.62 -4.07
C VAL A 136 -1.01 -14.44 -3.42
N ASN A 137 -1.87 -13.79 -2.65
CA ASN A 137 -2.97 -14.39 -1.92
C ASN A 137 -4.32 -13.84 -2.43
N ASN A 138 -5.16 -14.71 -3.00
CA ASN A 138 -6.52 -14.32 -3.34
C ASN A 138 -7.40 -14.34 -2.10
N ILE A 139 -8.13 -13.26 -1.88
CA ILE A 139 -9.15 -13.17 -0.83
C ILE A 139 -10.55 -13.33 -1.44
N TYR A 140 -11.45 -13.78 -0.61
CA TYR A 140 -12.86 -14.01 -0.92
C TYR A 140 -13.71 -13.36 0.17
N ASN A 141 -15.01 -13.35 0.00
CA ASN A 141 -15.91 -12.79 1.02
C ASN A 141 -16.06 -13.71 2.24
N GLN A 142 -14.92 -13.96 2.92
CA GLN A 142 -14.81 -14.75 4.15
C GLN A 142 -13.54 -14.33 4.92
N PRO A 143 -13.48 -14.56 6.23
CA PRO A 143 -12.28 -14.25 7.02
C PRO A 143 -11.01 -14.93 6.48
N PHE A 144 -9.88 -14.26 6.58
CA PHE A 144 -8.57 -14.77 6.18
C PHE A 144 -7.48 -14.33 7.17
N LEU A 145 -6.34 -15.00 7.14
CA LEU A 145 -5.22 -14.70 8.01
C LEU A 145 -4.13 -13.92 7.30
N VAL A 146 -3.67 -12.86 7.95
CA VAL A 146 -2.41 -12.18 7.62
C VAL A 146 -1.45 -12.45 8.78
N SER A 147 -0.48 -13.32 8.56
CA SER A 147 0.36 -13.86 9.63
C SER A 147 -0.50 -14.48 10.75
N LYS A 148 -0.63 -13.82 11.89
CA LYS A 148 -1.43 -14.26 13.05
C LYS A 148 -2.65 -13.37 13.31
N ILE A 149 -2.94 -12.43 12.41
CA ILE A 149 -4.08 -11.52 12.53
C ILE A 149 -5.18 -12.01 11.61
N GLU A 150 -6.36 -12.26 12.18
CA GLU A 150 -7.56 -12.54 11.40
C GLU A 150 -8.17 -11.24 10.90
N ILE A 151 -8.42 -11.21 9.61
CA ILE A 151 -9.11 -10.12 8.91
C ILE A 151 -10.51 -10.63 8.57
N ILE A 152 -11.53 -9.87 8.97
CA ILE A 152 -12.95 -10.25 8.83
C ILE A 152 -13.63 -9.30 7.83
#